data_78a318bf779945856448ad9f6848ddeb
#
_entry.id   78a318bf779945856448ad9f6848ddeb
#
_cell.length_a   1.000
_cell.length_b   1.000
_cell.length_c   1.000
_cell.angle_alpha   90.00
_cell.angle_beta   90.00
_cell.angle_gamma   90.00
#
_symmetry.space_group_name_H-M   'P 1'
#
loop_
_entity.id
_entity.type
_entity.pdbx_description
1 polymer ?
#
loop_
_entity_poly.entity_id
_entity_poly.type
_entity_poly.pdbx_seq_one_letter_code
_entity_poly.pdbx_strand_id
1 'polypeptide(L)'
;YRLILWLAFLIAFFNQFSGINAFLYYAPRIFEEGGLGESTALLSSIGIGVTNLIFTLIGINLIDRLGRKILMYIGSIGYIISLSLITISFFLEWEGLSLPIFLFLFIASHAIGQGAVIWVFISEIYPNHLRSAGQSFGTSTHWVLAAIIPSLIPVLFTSIGAGAVFAVFAFMMVLQLAFVYFLMPETKGISLEQLSQKLIN
;
A
#
# COMPACT_ATOMS: atom_id res chain seq x y z
N TYR A 1 13.03 13.76 -17.79
CA TYR A 1 11.70 13.32 -17.30
C TYR A 1 11.59 11.81 -17.06
N ARG A 2 12.52 10.98 -17.56
CA ARG A 2 12.43 9.52 -17.38
C ARG A 2 12.36 9.10 -15.91
N LEU A 3 13.17 9.72 -15.04
CA LEU A 3 13.18 9.38 -13.61
C LEU A 3 11.83 9.71 -12.96
N ILE A 4 11.25 10.85 -13.25
CA ILE A 4 9.95 11.27 -12.69
C ILE A 4 8.84 10.30 -13.09
N LEU A 5 8.81 9.87 -14.37
CA LEU A 5 7.84 8.87 -14.83
C LEU A 5 8.00 7.53 -14.11
N TRP A 6 9.25 7.07 -13.93
CA TRP A 6 9.51 5.85 -13.16
C TRP A 6 9.11 5.97 -11.68
N LEU A 7 9.36 7.13 -11.05
CA LEU A 7 8.95 7.36 -9.67
C LEU A 7 7.43 7.32 -9.52
N ALA A 8 6.69 7.98 -10.41
CA ALA A 8 5.23 7.96 -10.41
C ALA A 8 4.67 6.57 -10.71
N PHE A 9 5.24 5.85 -11.66
CA PHE A 9 4.87 4.47 -11.96
C PHE A 9 5.13 3.55 -10.77
N LEU A 10 6.33 3.57 -10.21
CA LEU A 10 6.73 2.65 -9.14
C LEU A 10 5.94 2.87 -7.85
N ILE A 11 5.67 4.11 -7.46
CA ILE A 11 4.86 4.34 -6.26
C ILE A 11 3.42 3.85 -6.44
N ALA A 12 2.82 4.05 -7.62
CA ALA A 12 1.49 3.54 -7.94
C ALA A 12 1.47 2.01 -8.08
N PHE A 13 2.51 1.44 -8.69
CA PHE A 13 2.71 0.01 -8.84
C PHE A 13 2.80 -0.68 -7.48
N PHE A 14 3.71 -0.25 -6.62
CA PHE A 14 3.86 -0.86 -5.29
C PHE A 14 2.64 -0.64 -4.39
N ASN A 15 1.93 0.48 -4.54
CA ASN A 15 0.68 0.68 -3.83
C ASN A 15 -0.30 -0.46 -4.10
N GLN A 16 -0.47 -0.86 -5.35
CA GLN A 16 -1.39 -1.93 -5.72
C GLN A 16 -0.84 -3.33 -5.42
N PHE A 17 0.47 -3.53 -5.60
CA PHE A 17 1.15 -4.78 -5.25
C PHE A 17 1.35 -4.98 -3.73
N SER A 18 0.92 -4.06 -2.89
CA SER A 18 0.71 -4.31 -1.46
C SER A 18 -0.47 -5.25 -1.20
N GLY A 19 -1.38 -5.39 -2.17
CA GLY A 19 -2.62 -6.14 -2.02
C GLY A 19 -3.76 -5.36 -1.36
N ILE A 20 -3.62 -4.04 -1.15
CA ILE A 20 -4.62 -3.23 -0.41
C ILE A 20 -6.04 -3.41 -0.95
N ASN A 21 -6.25 -3.35 -2.25
CA ASN A 21 -7.58 -3.51 -2.82
C ASN A 21 -8.08 -4.96 -2.73
N ALA A 22 -7.18 -5.96 -2.74
CA ALA A 22 -7.56 -7.34 -2.44
C ALA A 22 -8.11 -7.46 -1.01
N PHE A 23 -7.45 -6.86 -0.03
CA PHE A 23 -7.93 -6.85 1.35
C PHE A 23 -9.27 -6.12 1.49
N LEU A 24 -9.41 -4.94 0.88
CA LEU A 24 -10.63 -4.14 1.02
C LEU A 24 -11.85 -4.82 0.38
N TYR A 25 -11.67 -5.48 -0.76
CA TYR A 25 -12.79 -6.10 -1.48
C TYR A 25 -13.12 -7.51 -1.01
N TYR A 26 -12.12 -8.26 -0.52
CA TYR A 26 -12.29 -9.65 -0.12
C TYR A 26 -12.12 -9.88 1.38
N ALA A 27 -12.17 -8.83 2.21
CA ALA A 27 -11.97 -8.92 3.65
C ALA A 27 -12.85 -10.00 4.32
N PRO A 28 -14.18 -10.07 4.10
CA PRO A 28 -14.99 -11.12 4.71
C PRO A 28 -14.48 -12.53 4.34
N ARG A 29 -14.21 -12.77 3.05
CA ARG A 29 -13.71 -14.06 2.58
C ARG A 29 -12.34 -14.41 3.16
N ILE A 30 -11.44 -13.45 3.27
CA ILE A 30 -10.11 -13.65 3.88
C ILE A 30 -10.26 -14.07 5.35
N PHE A 31 -11.17 -13.44 6.08
CA PHE A 31 -11.45 -13.80 7.47
C PHE A 31 -12.10 -15.18 7.59
N GLU A 32 -13.03 -15.53 6.71
CA GLU A 32 -13.65 -16.87 6.67
C GLU A 32 -12.63 -17.96 6.35
N GLU A 33 -11.77 -17.74 5.36
CA GLU A 33 -10.65 -18.65 5.01
C GLU A 33 -9.63 -18.76 6.16
N GLY A 34 -9.53 -17.76 7.02
CA GLY A 34 -8.76 -17.77 8.27
C GLY A 34 -9.48 -18.38 9.46
N GLY A 35 -10.64 -19.04 9.24
CA GLY A 35 -11.38 -19.78 10.27
C GLY A 35 -12.36 -18.96 11.11
N LEU A 36 -12.65 -17.70 10.75
CA LEU A 36 -13.68 -16.92 11.44
C LEU A 36 -15.09 -17.27 10.92
N GLY A 37 -16.05 -17.36 11.82
CA GLY A 37 -17.46 -17.48 11.42
C GLY A 37 -17.95 -16.20 10.69
N GLU A 38 -18.94 -16.36 9.82
CA GLU A 38 -19.47 -15.31 8.92
C GLU A 38 -19.78 -13.98 9.64
N SER A 39 -20.46 -14.01 10.76
CA SER A 39 -20.80 -12.79 11.53
C SER A 39 -19.56 -12.07 12.06
N THR A 40 -18.56 -12.82 12.52
CA THR A 40 -17.28 -12.26 13.00
C THR A 40 -16.46 -11.71 11.85
N ALA A 41 -16.46 -12.38 10.70
CA ALA A 41 -15.81 -11.92 9.48
C ALA A 41 -16.39 -10.57 8.99
N LEU A 42 -17.71 -10.41 9.00
CA LEU A 42 -18.39 -9.15 8.65
C LEU A 42 -18.03 -8.02 9.64
N LEU A 43 -18.10 -8.27 10.94
CA LEU A 43 -17.73 -7.29 11.96
C LEU A 43 -16.26 -6.87 11.85
N SER A 44 -15.36 -7.83 11.60
CA SER A 44 -13.93 -7.54 11.39
C SER A 44 -13.70 -6.69 10.15
N SER A 45 -14.50 -6.89 9.10
CA SER A 45 -14.44 -6.07 7.88
C SER A 45 -14.86 -4.61 8.13
N ILE A 46 -15.84 -4.37 9.00
CA ILE A 46 -16.19 -3.02 9.47
C ILE A 46 -14.99 -2.40 10.21
N GLY A 47 -14.34 -3.19 11.06
CA GLY A 47 -13.14 -2.77 11.79
C GLY A 47 -12.00 -2.32 10.87
N ILE A 48 -11.84 -2.94 9.69
CA ILE A 48 -10.89 -2.50 8.66
C ILE A 48 -11.19 -1.07 8.21
N GLY A 49 -12.46 -0.75 7.91
CA GLY A 49 -12.87 0.60 7.50
C GLY A 49 -12.58 1.65 8.58
N VAL A 50 -12.90 1.34 9.83
CA VAL A 50 -12.62 2.23 10.99
C VAL A 50 -11.11 2.43 11.18
N THR A 51 -10.32 1.36 11.13
CA THR A 51 -8.86 1.42 11.23
C THR A 51 -8.28 2.27 10.10
N ASN A 52 -8.72 2.05 8.87
CA ASN A 52 -8.28 2.84 7.72
C ASN A 52 -8.57 4.33 7.92
N LEU A 53 -9.76 4.69 8.36
CA LEU A 53 -10.14 6.09 8.62
C LEU A 53 -9.23 6.74 9.69
N ILE A 54 -9.09 6.10 10.84
CA ILE A 54 -8.28 6.63 11.96
C ILE A 54 -6.84 6.84 11.52
N PHE A 55 -6.21 5.83 10.94
CA PHE A 55 -4.80 5.90 10.56
C PHE A 55 -4.54 6.78 9.34
N THR A 56 -5.52 6.97 8.45
CA THR A 56 -5.44 7.97 7.38
C THR A 56 -5.41 9.39 7.97
N LEU A 57 -6.27 9.69 8.93
CA LEU A 57 -6.26 11.01 9.63
C LEU A 57 -4.93 11.25 10.35
N ILE A 58 -4.38 10.22 10.98
CA ILE A 58 -3.03 10.29 11.58
C ILE A 58 -1.98 10.55 10.50
N GLY A 59 -2.00 9.80 9.39
CA GLY A 59 -1.06 9.93 8.28
C GLY A 59 -1.06 11.33 7.67
N ILE A 60 -2.23 11.91 7.42
CA ILE A 60 -2.38 13.29 6.91
C ILE A 60 -1.72 14.30 7.86
N ASN A 61 -1.87 14.13 9.17
CA ASN A 61 -1.22 15.03 10.14
C ASN A 61 0.30 14.82 10.22
N LEU A 62 0.77 13.61 9.96
CA LEU A 62 2.19 13.26 10.06
C LEU A 62 2.97 13.61 8.78
N ILE A 63 2.32 13.66 7.61
CA ILE A 63 3.00 13.82 6.32
C ILE A 63 3.81 15.14 6.24
N ASP A 64 3.29 16.21 6.80
CA ASP A 64 3.97 17.50 6.84
C ASP A 64 5.00 17.61 7.98
N ARG A 65 4.87 16.76 9.02
CA ARG A 65 5.81 16.75 10.16
C ARG A 65 7.01 15.85 9.89
N LEU A 66 6.80 14.64 9.40
CA LEU A 66 7.84 13.63 9.21
C LEU A 66 8.41 13.61 7.78
N GLY A 67 7.61 14.00 6.79
CA GLY A 67 7.99 13.92 5.38
C GLY A 67 7.51 12.62 4.71
N ARG A 68 7.57 12.63 3.39
CA ARG A 68 6.98 11.58 2.55
C ARG A 68 7.81 10.29 2.62
N LYS A 69 9.12 10.43 2.58
CA LYS A 69 10.05 9.27 2.59
C LYS A 69 10.03 8.53 3.92
N ILE A 70 9.96 9.23 5.05
CA ILE A 70 9.89 8.60 6.39
C ILE A 70 8.58 7.84 6.56
N LEU A 71 7.45 8.40 6.15
CA LEU A 71 6.16 7.70 6.21
C LEU A 71 6.14 6.45 5.33
N MET A 72 6.78 6.51 4.16
CA MET A 72 6.95 5.34 3.32
C MET A 72 7.82 4.26 3.96
N TYR A 73 8.86 4.61 4.72
CA TYR A 73 9.64 3.64 5.50
C TYR A 73 8.77 2.97 6.57
N ILE A 74 8.04 3.76 7.36
CA ILE A 74 7.15 3.25 8.41
C ILE A 74 6.11 2.30 7.79
N GLY A 75 5.46 2.72 6.71
CA GLY A 75 4.48 1.91 5.99
C GLY A 75 5.08 0.63 5.42
N SER A 76 6.24 0.71 4.77
CA SER A 76 6.91 -0.46 4.17
C SER A 76 7.31 -1.50 5.22
N ILE A 77 7.87 -1.07 6.35
CA ILE A 77 8.23 -1.97 7.45
C ILE A 77 6.98 -2.61 8.05
N GLY A 78 5.95 -1.80 8.29
CA GLY A 78 4.68 -2.29 8.80
C GLY A 78 4.01 -3.32 7.85
N TYR A 79 4.05 -3.07 6.56
CA TYR A 79 3.60 -4.04 5.55
C TYR A 79 4.38 -5.36 5.59
N ILE A 80 5.70 -5.29 5.60
CA ILE A 80 6.55 -6.49 5.63
C ILE A 80 6.22 -7.34 6.85
N ILE A 81 6.13 -6.71 8.03
CA ILE A 81 5.80 -7.41 9.27
C ILE A 81 4.40 -8.02 9.20
N SER A 82 3.38 -7.23 8.88
CA SER A 82 1.99 -7.67 8.89
C SER A 82 1.71 -8.75 7.83
N LEU A 83 2.18 -8.56 6.59
CA LEU A 83 2.00 -9.53 5.51
C LEU A 83 2.77 -10.83 5.78
N SER A 84 3.95 -10.76 6.39
CA SER A 84 4.68 -11.97 6.80
C SER A 84 3.92 -12.73 7.87
N LEU A 85 3.36 -12.05 8.87
CA LEU A 85 2.54 -12.66 9.91
C LEU A 85 1.25 -13.27 9.35
N ILE A 86 0.58 -12.59 8.41
CA ILE A 86 -0.58 -13.13 7.69
C ILE A 86 -0.20 -14.39 6.92
N THR A 87 0.91 -14.34 6.18
CA THR A 87 1.44 -15.49 5.43
C THR A 87 1.68 -16.69 6.35
N ILE A 88 2.36 -16.47 7.47
CA ILE A 88 2.65 -17.50 8.47
C ILE A 88 1.35 -18.07 9.07
N SER A 89 0.36 -17.19 9.36
CA SER A 89 -0.93 -17.62 9.89
C SER A 89 -1.65 -18.60 8.95
N PHE A 90 -1.61 -18.36 7.65
CA PHE A 90 -2.20 -19.26 6.66
C PHE A 90 -1.44 -20.59 6.53
N PHE A 91 -0.11 -20.57 6.58
CA PHE A 91 0.70 -21.80 6.46
C PHE A 91 0.70 -22.65 7.72
N LEU A 92 0.57 -22.03 8.89
CA LEU A 92 0.53 -22.74 10.18
C LEU A 92 -0.90 -22.94 10.71
N GLU A 93 -1.92 -22.58 9.91
CA GLU A 93 -3.34 -22.72 10.26
C GLU A 93 -3.68 -22.11 11.64
N TRP A 94 -3.16 -20.89 11.89
CA TRP A 94 -3.45 -20.20 13.15
C TRP A 94 -4.90 -19.76 13.20
N GLU A 95 -5.64 -20.27 14.14
CA GLU A 95 -7.05 -19.97 14.35
C GLU A 95 -7.27 -18.72 15.24
N GLY A 96 -8.49 -18.21 15.23
CA GLY A 96 -8.95 -17.16 16.13
C GLY A 96 -8.64 -15.74 15.66
N LEU A 97 -8.33 -14.84 16.61
CA LEU A 97 -8.18 -13.41 16.36
C LEU A 97 -6.82 -12.97 15.82
N SER A 98 -5.88 -13.89 15.61
CA SER A 98 -4.54 -13.55 15.11
C SER A 98 -4.59 -12.89 13.73
N LEU A 99 -5.33 -13.47 12.80
CA LEU A 99 -5.47 -12.95 11.44
C LEU A 99 -6.12 -11.55 11.40
N PRO A 100 -7.25 -11.26 12.07
CA PRO A 100 -7.78 -9.90 12.18
C PRO A 100 -6.77 -8.87 12.69
N ILE A 101 -6.02 -9.20 13.75
CA ILE A 101 -5.02 -8.31 14.34
C ILE A 101 -3.95 -7.95 13.29
N PHE A 102 -3.42 -8.93 12.55
CA PHE A 102 -2.40 -8.69 11.53
C PHE A 102 -2.95 -7.90 10.34
N LEU A 103 -4.20 -8.14 9.97
CA LEU A 103 -4.89 -7.35 8.93
C LEU A 103 -5.11 -5.90 9.37
N PHE A 104 -5.49 -5.64 10.62
CA PHE A 104 -5.59 -4.27 11.14
C PHE A 104 -4.22 -3.58 11.15
N LEU A 105 -3.15 -4.29 11.52
CA LEU A 105 -1.78 -3.75 11.42
C LEU A 105 -1.40 -3.42 9.98
N PHE A 106 -1.76 -4.29 9.02
CA PHE A 106 -1.55 -4.05 7.59
C PHE A 106 -2.27 -2.79 7.12
N ILE A 107 -3.56 -2.64 7.44
CA ILE A 107 -4.37 -1.47 7.05
C ILE A 107 -3.82 -0.19 7.69
N ALA A 108 -3.44 -0.22 8.97
CA ALA A 108 -2.84 0.92 9.65
C ALA A 108 -1.53 1.34 8.98
N SER A 109 -0.68 0.38 8.62
CA SER A 109 0.58 0.61 7.92
C SER A 109 0.35 1.21 6.52
N HIS A 110 -0.67 0.73 5.80
CA HIS A 110 -1.09 1.30 4.52
C HIS A 110 -1.51 2.75 4.68
N ALA A 111 -2.43 3.01 5.59
CA ALA A 111 -3.05 4.32 5.77
C ALA A 111 -2.03 5.41 6.14
N ILE A 112 -1.08 5.11 7.03
CA ILE A 112 0.01 6.04 7.41
C ILE A 112 1.02 6.22 6.26
N GLY A 113 1.41 5.14 5.60
CA GLY A 113 2.44 5.14 4.56
C GLY A 113 1.88 5.49 3.19
N GLN A 114 1.62 4.47 2.40
CA GLN A 114 1.20 4.59 1.01
C GLN A 114 -0.09 5.38 0.82
N GLY A 115 -1.10 5.15 1.66
CA GLY A 115 -2.40 5.80 1.52
C GLY A 115 -2.33 7.32 1.64
N ALA A 116 -1.52 7.82 2.58
CA ALA A 116 -1.32 9.26 2.76
C ALA A 116 -0.34 9.84 1.73
N VAL A 117 0.73 9.10 1.38
CA VAL A 117 1.87 9.64 0.63
C VAL A 117 1.67 9.63 -0.88
N ILE A 118 1.05 8.60 -1.46
CA ILE A 118 1.02 8.38 -2.92
C ILE A 118 0.56 9.61 -3.71
N TRP A 119 -0.58 10.19 -3.34
CA TRP A 119 -1.19 11.29 -4.09
C TRP A 119 -0.42 12.59 -3.94
N VAL A 120 0.08 12.87 -2.74
CA VAL A 120 0.90 14.03 -2.46
C VAL A 120 2.23 13.94 -3.22
N PHE A 121 2.92 12.81 -3.11
CA PHE A 121 4.19 12.59 -3.79
C PHE A 121 4.08 12.71 -5.32
N ILE A 122 3.08 12.07 -5.95
CA ILE A 122 2.84 12.20 -7.40
C ILE A 122 2.60 13.66 -7.78
N SER A 123 1.89 14.44 -6.96
CA SER A 123 1.64 15.86 -7.25
C SER A 123 2.89 16.73 -7.13
N GLU A 124 3.83 16.36 -6.27
CA GLU A 124 5.02 17.15 -5.95
C GLU A 124 6.21 16.91 -6.89
N ILE A 125 6.34 15.70 -7.46
CA ILE A 125 7.49 15.37 -8.32
C ILE A 125 7.43 15.96 -9.72
N TYR A 126 6.27 16.42 -10.18
CA TYR A 126 6.12 17.00 -11.51
C TYR A 126 6.25 18.54 -11.52
N PRO A 127 6.96 19.13 -12.50
CA PRO A 127 6.96 20.56 -12.71
C PRO A 127 5.55 21.06 -13.05
N ASN A 128 5.27 22.34 -12.76
CA ASN A 128 3.93 22.91 -12.89
C ASN A 128 3.26 22.67 -14.25
N HIS A 129 4.02 22.81 -15.35
CA HIS A 129 3.49 22.64 -16.72
C HIS A 129 3.17 21.18 -17.10
N LEU A 130 3.70 20.18 -16.37
CA LEU A 130 3.43 18.75 -16.60
C LEU A 130 2.61 18.11 -15.49
N ARG A 131 2.30 18.82 -14.41
CA ARG A 131 1.67 18.27 -13.21
C ARG A 131 0.35 17.56 -13.51
N SER A 132 -0.53 18.18 -14.28
CA SER A 132 -1.83 17.58 -14.65
C SER A 132 -1.64 16.27 -15.43
N ALA A 133 -0.80 16.24 -16.45
CA ALA A 133 -0.51 15.04 -17.23
C ALA A 133 0.17 13.96 -16.37
N GLY A 134 1.10 14.37 -15.50
CA GLY A 134 1.82 13.47 -14.60
C GLY A 134 0.92 12.84 -13.54
N GLN A 135 0.02 13.62 -12.94
CA GLN A 135 -1.00 13.10 -12.03
C GLN A 135 -1.93 12.13 -12.75
N SER A 136 -2.36 12.45 -13.98
CA SER A 136 -3.17 11.55 -14.79
C SER A 136 -2.46 10.23 -15.06
N PHE A 137 -1.17 10.26 -15.39
CA PHE A 137 -0.36 9.05 -15.60
C PHE A 137 -0.27 8.18 -14.32
N GLY A 138 0.10 8.78 -13.18
CA GLY A 138 0.19 8.05 -11.91
C GLY A 138 -1.17 7.49 -11.46
N THR A 139 -2.23 8.29 -11.57
CA THR A 139 -3.60 7.89 -11.23
C THR A 139 -4.09 6.77 -12.16
N SER A 140 -3.85 6.86 -13.46
CA SER A 140 -4.22 5.81 -14.41
C SER A 140 -3.48 4.50 -14.12
N THR A 141 -2.18 4.56 -13.83
CA THR A 141 -1.40 3.39 -13.41
C THR A 141 -2.01 2.74 -12.17
N HIS A 142 -2.33 3.55 -11.16
CA HIS A 142 -2.95 3.06 -9.93
C HIS A 142 -4.29 2.35 -10.22
N TRP A 143 -5.22 2.98 -10.92
CA TRP A 143 -6.55 2.42 -11.14
C TRP A 143 -6.59 1.23 -12.10
N VAL A 144 -5.71 1.20 -13.12
CA VAL A 144 -5.56 0.02 -13.98
C VAL A 144 -5.11 -1.18 -13.18
N LEU A 145 -4.09 -1.02 -12.32
CA LEU A 145 -3.64 -2.10 -11.45
C LEU A 145 -4.67 -2.45 -10.35
N ALA A 146 -5.42 -1.46 -9.85
CA ALA A 146 -6.51 -1.66 -8.91
C ALA A 146 -7.69 -2.46 -9.52
N ALA A 147 -7.85 -2.43 -10.83
CA ALA A 147 -8.81 -3.29 -11.52
C ALA A 147 -8.24 -4.71 -11.74
N ILE A 148 -6.99 -4.82 -12.18
CA ILE A 148 -6.38 -6.09 -12.57
C ILE A 148 -6.10 -6.99 -11.34
N ILE A 149 -5.40 -6.46 -10.34
CA ILE A 149 -4.91 -7.28 -9.21
C ILE A 149 -6.06 -7.92 -8.43
N PRO A 150 -7.09 -7.19 -7.94
CA PRO A 150 -8.18 -7.82 -7.23
C PRO A 150 -8.99 -8.81 -8.10
N SER A 151 -9.11 -8.57 -9.40
CA SER A 151 -9.80 -9.49 -10.30
C SER A 151 -9.14 -10.86 -10.40
N LEU A 152 -7.82 -10.93 -10.18
CA LEU A 152 -7.06 -12.18 -10.19
C LEU A 152 -7.11 -12.92 -8.84
N ILE A 153 -7.43 -12.24 -7.74
CA ILE A 153 -7.36 -12.81 -6.38
C ILE A 153 -8.19 -14.10 -6.22
N PRO A 154 -9.46 -14.17 -6.66
CA PRO A 154 -10.23 -15.41 -6.50
C PRO A 154 -9.59 -16.62 -7.19
N VAL A 155 -9.02 -16.40 -8.37
CA VAL A 155 -8.32 -17.46 -9.12
C VAL A 155 -7.01 -17.83 -8.43
N LEU A 156 -6.26 -16.87 -7.94
CA LEU A 156 -5.00 -17.11 -7.24
C LEU A 156 -5.23 -17.83 -5.91
N PHE A 157 -6.25 -17.45 -5.14
CA PHE A 157 -6.59 -18.14 -3.89
C PHE A 157 -6.93 -19.61 -4.11
N THR A 158 -7.65 -19.94 -5.18
CA THR A 158 -8.00 -21.32 -5.50
C THR A 158 -6.86 -22.12 -6.12
N SER A 159 -5.91 -21.48 -6.84
CA SER A 159 -4.84 -22.17 -7.55
C SER A 159 -3.57 -22.37 -6.72
N ILE A 160 -3.16 -21.38 -5.94
CA ILE A 160 -1.91 -21.42 -5.14
C ILE A 160 -2.11 -21.21 -3.64
N GLY A 161 -3.36 -20.93 -3.22
CA GLY A 161 -3.72 -20.68 -1.83
C GLY A 161 -3.45 -19.25 -1.34
N ALA A 162 -4.22 -18.84 -0.33
CA ALA A 162 -4.12 -17.49 0.24
C ALA A 162 -2.72 -17.20 0.81
N GLY A 163 -2.13 -18.13 1.54
CA GLY A 163 -0.79 -17.96 2.12
C GLY A 163 0.28 -17.62 1.09
N ALA A 164 0.27 -18.29 -0.07
CA ALA A 164 1.24 -18.00 -1.14
C ALA A 164 1.00 -16.61 -1.78
N VAL A 165 -0.25 -16.21 -1.94
CA VAL A 165 -0.59 -14.87 -2.45
C VAL A 165 -0.08 -13.78 -1.51
N PHE A 166 -0.28 -13.94 -0.20
CA PHE A 166 0.23 -12.98 0.79
C PHE A 166 1.75 -12.97 0.88
N ALA A 167 2.42 -14.11 0.67
CA ALA A 167 3.88 -14.17 0.56
C ALA A 167 4.40 -13.33 -0.63
N VAL A 168 3.72 -13.38 -1.78
CA VAL A 168 4.05 -12.53 -2.93
C VAL A 168 3.89 -11.06 -2.58
N PHE A 169 2.79 -10.65 -1.95
CA PHE A 169 2.62 -9.26 -1.51
C PHE A 169 3.69 -8.83 -0.50
N ALA A 170 4.06 -9.70 0.46
CA ALA A 170 5.15 -9.42 1.39
C ALA A 170 6.48 -9.19 0.67
N PHE A 171 6.81 -10.04 -0.31
CA PHE A 171 8.00 -9.88 -1.13
C PHE A 171 7.99 -8.56 -1.93
N MET A 172 6.85 -8.19 -2.51
CA MET A 172 6.71 -6.91 -3.22
C MET A 172 6.93 -5.72 -2.28
N MET A 173 6.57 -5.82 -1.01
CA MET A 173 6.83 -4.76 -0.03
C MET A 173 8.30 -4.66 0.39
N VAL A 174 9.06 -5.75 0.30
CA VAL A 174 10.53 -5.68 0.41
C VAL A 174 11.13 -4.89 -0.76
N LEU A 175 10.63 -5.15 -1.98
CA LEU A 175 11.04 -4.37 -3.16
C LEU A 175 10.60 -2.90 -3.06
N GLN A 176 9.42 -2.62 -2.49
CA GLN A 176 9.01 -1.25 -2.18
C GLN A 176 9.97 -0.57 -1.20
N LEU A 177 10.39 -1.26 -0.14
CA LEU A 177 11.37 -0.72 0.81
C LEU A 177 12.69 -0.37 0.11
N ALA A 178 13.16 -1.23 -0.80
CA ALA A 178 14.33 -0.96 -1.63
C ALA A 178 14.10 0.26 -2.55
N PHE A 179 12.94 0.37 -3.19
CA PHE A 179 12.55 1.55 -3.96
C PHE A 179 12.61 2.84 -3.13
N VAL A 180 12.04 2.82 -1.92
CA VAL A 180 12.06 3.98 -1.01
C VAL A 180 13.49 4.34 -0.62
N TYR A 181 14.32 3.35 -0.34
CA TYR A 181 15.70 3.56 0.07
C TYR A 181 16.55 4.18 -1.04
N PHE A 182 16.56 3.55 -2.22
CA PHE A 182 17.49 3.89 -3.29
C PHE A 182 17.01 4.98 -4.24
N LEU A 183 15.70 5.06 -4.52
CA LEU A 183 15.17 5.86 -5.61
C LEU A 183 14.27 7.01 -5.15
N MET A 184 13.47 6.83 -4.09
CA MET A 184 12.49 7.83 -3.69
C MET A 184 13.18 9.04 -3.04
N PRO A 185 13.05 10.26 -3.59
CA PRO A 185 13.53 11.48 -2.95
C PRO A 185 12.59 11.90 -1.83
N GLU A 186 13.11 12.61 -0.81
CA GLU A 186 12.27 13.38 0.10
C GLU A 186 11.83 14.67 -0.59
N THR A 187 10.54 14.96 -0.53
CA THR A 187 9.95 16.15 -1.17
C THR A 187 9.56 17.23 -0.17
N LYS A 188 9.52 16.89 1.13
CA LYS A 188 9.17 17.83 2.19
C LYS A 188 10.12 19.03 2.23
N GLY A 189 9.53 20.24 2.21
CA GLY A 189 10.29 21.47 2.39
C GLY A 189 11.15 21.89 1.19
N ILE A 190 11.03 21.22 0.06
CA ILE A 190 11.72 21.54 -1.19
C ILE A 190 10.73 22.24 -2.12
N SER A 191 11.11 23.38 -2.73
CA SER A 191 10.24 24.01 -3.71
C SER A 191 10.11 23.13 -4.96
N LEU A 192 8.98 23.24 -5.66
CA LEU A 192 8.70 22.42 -6.85
C LEU A 192 9.73 22.65 -7.96
N GLU A 193 10.22 23.90 -8.07
CA GLU A 193 11.23 24.29 -9.03
C GLU A 193 12.58 23.62 -8.72
N GLN A 194 13.00 23.64 -7.46
CA GLN A 194 14.23 23.00 -7.00
C GLN A 194 14.17 21.48 -7.16
N LEU A 195 13.02 20.88 -6.80
CA LEU A 195 12.82 19.44 -6.95
C LEU A 195 12.85 19.03 -8.43
N SER A 196 12.17 19.79 -9.29
CA SER A 196 12.16 19.58 -10.74
C SER A 196 13.57 19.63 -11.33
N GLN A 197 14.37 20.65 -10.96
CA GLN A 197 15.77 20.75 -11.41
C GLN A 197 16.60 19.52 -10.98
N LYS A 198 16.42 19.08 -9.75
CA LYS A 198 17.14 17.90 -9.21
C LYS A 198 16.77 16.57 -9.86
N LEU A 199 15.52 16.42 -10.32
CA LEU A 199 15.01 15.19 -10.91
C LEU A 199 15.13 15.13 -12.43
N ILE A 200 15.34 16.27 -13.10
CA ILE A 200 15.41 16.35 -14.56
C ILE A 200 16.87 16.34 -15.06
N ASN A 201 17.81 16.84 -14.26
CA ASN A 201 19.25 16.79 -14.54
C ASN A 201 19.85 15.46 -14.02
#